data_e4870e33c29c5bdb763aaf69adf99d65
#
_entry.id   e4870e33c29c5bdb763aaf69adf99d65
#
_cell.length_a   1.000
_cell.length_b   1.000
_cell.length_c   1.000
_cell.angle_alpha   90.00
_cell.angle_beta   90.00
_cell.angle_gamma   90.00
#
_symmetry.space_group_name_H-M   'P 1'
#
loop_
_entity.id
_entity.type
_entity.pdbx_description
1 polymer ?
#
loop_
_entity_poly.entity_id
_entity_poly.type
_entity_poly.pdbx_seq_one_letter_code
_entity_poly.pdbx_strand_id
1 'polypeptide(L)'
;MRIQMQESELATGLSFTGCDIAIVGKAVDDRGRAIINYLESKTADICCIDYDVEKFEFDVNGQRINADDIGDFLDQFRNKSVALETTTLGFVEIFLCCRALKELGFSQITFFYVEPQHYRSPNRSKLLHKRDFELSDKFPGYCAIPHAAYMLNDRYQQSVVFFLGYEER
;
A
#
# COMPACT_ATOMS: atom_id res chain seq x y z
N MET A 1 17.68 4.74 11.22
CA MET A 1 16.61 3.77 10.87
C MET A 1 17.27 2.43 10.60
N ARG A 2 16.83 1.34 11.22
CA ARG A 2 17.32 -0.02 10.97
C ARG A 2 16.24 -0.80 10.24
N ILE A 3 16.55 -1.33 9.05
CA ILE A 3 15.63 -2.17 8.28
C ILE A 3 16.02 -3.62 8.53
N GLN A 4 15.05 -4.46 8.89
CA GLN A 4 15.17 -5.91 8.94
C GLN A 4 14.19 -6.49 7.93
N MET A 5 14.65 -7.44 7.13
CA MET A 5 13.82 -8.17 6.18
C MET A 5 13.80 -9.63 6.57
N GLN A 6 12.61 -10.23 6.50
CA GLN A 6 12.40 -11.65 6.69
C GLN A 6 11.50 -12.16 5.56
N GLU A 7 11.88 -13.28 4.97
CA GLU A 7 11.11 -13.96 3.95
C GLU A 7 10.64 -15.32 4.48
N SER A 8 9.44 -15.72 4.09
CA SER A 8 8.90 -17.03 4.44
C SER A 8 7.89 -17.46 3.38
N GLU A 9 7.94 -18.73 2.99
CA GLU A 9 6.95 -19.33 2.07
C GLU A 9 5.56 -19.47 2.70
N LEU A 10 5.50 -19.53 4.02
CA LEU A 10 4.26 -19.64 4.79
C LEU A 10 4.22 -18.58 5.89
N ALA A 11 3.03 -18.05 6.13
CA ALA A 11 2.80 -17.10 7.22
C ALA A 11 3.25 -17.65 8.61
N THR A 12 3.17 -18.95 8.80
CA THR A 12 3.62 -19.64 10.02
C THR A 12 5.14 -19.60 10.24
N GLY A 13 5.92 -19.34 9.17
CA GLY A 13 7.39 -19.20 9.24
C GLY A 13 7.85 -17.79 9.63
N LEU A 14 6.94 -16.82 9.72
CA LEU A 14 7.28 -15.46 10.09
C LEU A 14 7.44 -15.34 11.62
N SER A 15 8.50 -14.67 12.04
CA SER A 15 8.73 -14.36 13.48
C SER A 15 7.92 -13.14 13.96
N PHE A 16 6.85 -12.79 13.24
CA PHE A 16 5.98 -11.69 13.63
C PHE A 16 5.13 -12.07 14.84
N THR A 17 5.34 -11.38 15.94
CA THR A 17 4.63 -11.63 17.20
C THR A 17 3.31 -10.87 17.30
N GLY A 18 3.09 -9.89 16.43
CA GLY A 18 1.90 -9.05 16.40
C GLY A 18 2.23 -7.56 16.45
N CYS A 19 1.21 -6.75 16.28
CA CYS A 19 1.27 -5.29 16.45
C CYS A 19 -0.06 -4.78 17.03
N ASP A 20 -0.10 -3.49 17.38
CA ASP A 20 -1.31 -2.89 17.95
C ASP A 20 -2.36 -2.62 16.87
N ILE A 21 -1.92 -2.22 15.68
CA ILE A 21 -2.82 -1.93 14.55
C ILE A 21 -2.20 -2.36 13.22
N ALA A 22 -3.02 -2.91 12.33
CA ALA A 22 -2.67 -3.11 10.94
C ALA A 22 -3.50 -2.22 10.01
N ILE A 23 -2.83 -1.52 9.11
CA ILE A 23 -3.44 -0.73 8.05
C ILE A 23 -3.42 -1.57 6.79
N VAL A 24 -4.60 -1.82 6.21
CA VAL A 24 -4.82 -2.68 5.06
C VAL A 24 -5.68 -1.97 4.01
N GLY A 25 -5.59 -2.40 2.76
CA GLY A 25 -6.51 -2.01 1.70
C GLY A 25 -7.62 -3.02 1.50
N LYS A 26 -8.40 -2.86 0.44
CA LYS A 26 -9.42 -3.84 0.03
C LYS A 26 -8.76 -5.03 -0.66
N ALA A 27 -9.06 -6.24 -0.20
CA ALA A 27 -8.58 -7.45 -0.85
C ALA A 27 -9.25 -7.65 -2.21
N VAL A 28 -8.47 -7.63 -3.27
CA VAL A 28 -8.93 -7.88 -4.66
C VAL A 28 -8.72 -9.33 -5.09
N ASP A 29 -7.84 -10.06 -4.42
CA ASP A 29 -7.48 -11.46 -4.72
C ASP A 29 -7.29 -12.33 -3.47
N ASP A 30 -6.91 -13.59 -3.67
CA ASP A 30 -6.70 -14.55 -2.58
C ASP A 30 -5.50 -14.20 -1.69
N ARG A 31 -4.48 -13.52 -2.23
CA ARG A 31 -3.31 -13.08 -1.47
C ARG A 31 -3.71 -12.01 -0.46
N GLY A 32 -4.46 -11.00 -0.92
CA GLY A 32 -5.00 -9.96 -0.06
C GLY A 32 -5.87 -10.54 1.05
N ARG A 33 -6.76 -11.47 0.74
CA ARG A 33 -7.58 -12.16 1.76
C ARG A 33 -6.73 -12.94 2.75
N ALA A 34 -5.74 -13.68 2.28
CA ALA A 34 -4.89 -14.48 3.14
C ALA A 34 -4.08 -13.64 4.13
N ILE A 35 -3.48 -12.53 3.67
CA ILE A 35 -2.69 -11.66 4.55
C ILE A 35 -3.56 -10.89 5.53
N ILE A 36 -4.75 -10.42 5.13
CA ILE A 36 -5.68 -9.77 6.05
C ILE A 36 -6.10 -10.75 7.16
N ASN A 37 -6.53 -11.97 6.83
CA ASN A 37 -6.89 -12.98 7.82
C ASN A 37 -5.72 -13.31 8.77
N TYR A 38 -4.48 -13.35 8.24
CA TYR A 38 -3.30 -13.54 9.08
C TYR A 38 -3.12 -12.39 10.06
N LEU A 39 -3.22 -11.14 9.58
CA LEU A 39 -3.09 -9.95 10.41
C LEU A 39 -4.20 -9.86 11.46
N GLU A 40 -5.44 -10.18 11.13
CA GLU A 40 -6.56 -10.25 12.09
C GLU A 40 -6.26 -11.18 13.28
N SER A 41 -5.49 -12.24 13.05
CA SER A 41 -5.07 -13.17 14.12
C SER A 41 -3.91 -12.65 14.96
N LYS A 42 -3.24 -11.57 14.55
CA LYS A 42 -1.98 -11.07 15.09
C LYS A 42 -2.02 -9.63 15.58
N THR A 43 -3.10 -8.92 15.32
CA THR A 43 -3.23 -7.50 15.64
C THR A 43 -4.43 -7.27 16.55
N ALA A 44 -4.34 -6.23 17.37
CA ALA A 44 -5.47 -5.84 18.22
C ALA A 44 -6.57 -5.15 17.41
N ASP A 45 -6.19 -4.46 16.32
CA ASP A 45 -7.11 -3.67 15.51
C ASP A 45 -6.72 -3.69 14.03
N ILE A 46 -7.70 -3.65 13.14
CA ILE A 46 -7.55 -3.57 11.68
C ILE A 46 -8.18 -2.29 11.19
N CYS A 47 -7.39 -1.49 10.47
CA CYS A 47 -7.84 -0.28 9.82
C CYS A 47 -7.82 -0.48 8.30
N CYS A 48 -9.00 -0.60 7.69
CA CYS A 48 -9.13 -0.68 6.24
C CYS A 48 -9.21 0.73 5.66
N ILE A 49 -8.32 1.04 4.73
CA ILE A 49 -8.29 2.33 4.02
C ILE A 49 -8.39 2.13 2.52
N ASP A 50 -9.01 3.09 1.83
CA ASP A 50 -9.16 3.11 0.38
C ASP A 50 -9.13 4.57 -0.09
N TYR A 51 -8.29 4.88 -1.08
CA TYR A 51 -8.09 6.25 -1.54
C TYR A 51 -8.92 6.56 -2.78
N ASP A 52 -9.74 7.61 -2.68
CA ASP A 52 -10.49 8.16 -3.82
C ASP A 52 -9.64 9.24 -4.51
N VAL A 53 -9.05 8.90 -5.65
CA VAL A 53 -8.17 9.77 -6.42
C VAL A 53 -8.88 11.00 -7.01
N GLU A 54 -10.19 10.93 -7.23
CA GLU A 54 -10.96 12.04 -7.80
C GLU A 54 -11.32 13.08 -6.73
N LYS A 55 -11.50 12.63 -5.48
CA LYS A 55 -11.90 13.49 -4.36
C LYS A 55 -10.77 13.87 -3.43
N PHE A 56 -9.62 13.24 -3.57
CA PHE A 56 -8.50 13.39 -2.63
C PHE A 56 -8.90 13.05 -1.19
N GLU A 57 -9.70 12.00 -1.03
CA GLU A 57 -10.22 11.53 0.26
C GLU A 57 -9.82 10.08 0.51
N PHE A 58 -9.66 9.73 1.80
CA PHE A 58 -9.62 8.36 2.25
C PHE A 58 -10.99 7.93 2.77
N ASP A 59 -11.41 6.73 2.41
CA ASP A 59 -12.39 5.97 3.17
C ASP A 59 -11.63 5.15 4.21
N VAL A 60 -11.86 5.43 5.47
CA VAL A 60 -11.25 4.74 6.61
C VAL A 60 -12.34 4.01 7.38
N ASN A 61 -12.43 2.69 7.24
CA ASN A 61 -13.49 1.88 7.86
C ASN A 61 -14.92 2.43 7.61
N GLY A 62 -15.16 3.01 6.41
CA GLY A 62 -16.45 3.62 6.06
C GLY A 62 -16.60 5.10 6.44
N GLN A 63 -15.61 5.69 7.09
CA GLN A 63 -15.58 7.13 7.37
C GLN A 63 -14.67 7.84 6.36
N ARG A 64 -15.15 8.92 5.76
CA ARG A 64 -14.35 9.74 4.84
C ARG A 64 -13.56 10.80 5.58
N ILE A 65 -12.28 10.91 5.22
CA ILE A 65 -11.36 11.95 5.68
C ILE A 65 -10.62 12.53 4.48
N ASN A 66 -10.24 13.81 4.54
CA ASN A 66 -9.40 14.41 3.51
C ASN A 66 -8.00 13.76 3.53
N ALA A 67 -7.36 13.64 2.37
CA ALA A 67 -6.01 13.07 2.29
C ALA A 67 -4.97 13.87 3.09
N ASP A 68 -5.17 15.17 3.25
CA ASP A 68 -4.31 16.04 4.07
C ASP A 68 -4.42 15.71 5.57
N ASP A 69 -5.56 15.17 6.01
CA ASP A 69 -5.87 14.87 7.41
C ASP A 69 -5.44 13.45 7.82
N ILE A 70 -4.82 12.67 6.92
CA ILE A 70 -4.36 11.30 7.25
C ILE A 70 -3.37 11.28 8.41
N GLY A 71 -2.58 12.33 8.57
CA GLY A 71 -1.68 12.51 9.71
C GLY A 71 -2.43 12.60 11.02
N ASP A 72 -3.47 13.42 11.10
CA ASP A 72 -4.30 13.58 12.29
C ASP A 72 -5.02 12.28 12.66
N PHE A 73 -5.50 11.56 11.63
CA PHE A 73 -6.07 10.23 11.85
C PHE A 73 -5.02 9.24 12.42
N LEU A 74 -3.80 9.22 11.90
CA LEU A 74 -2.77 8.31 12.37
C LEU A 74 -2.18 8.71 13.73
N ASP A 75 -2.28 9.97 14.12
CA ASP A 75 -1.78 10.47 15.41
C ASP A 75 -2.45 9.80 16.63
N GLN A 76 -3.70 9.35 16.49
CA GLN A 76 -4.40 8.57 17.54
C GLN A 76 -3.69 7.26 17.90
N PHE A 77 -2.83 6.77 17.00
CA PHE A 77 -2.05 5.54 17.20
C PHE A 77 -0.59 5.84 17.60
N ARG A 78 -0.26 7.08 17.93
CA ARG A 78 1.06 7.46 18.43
C ARG A 78 1.47 6.56 19.61
N ASN A 79 2.70 6.08 19.58
CA ASN A 79 3.25 5.12 20.54
C ASN A 79 2.73 3.66 20.40
N LYS A 80 1.98 3.36 19.35
CA LYS A 80 1.59 1.99 18.99
C LYS A 80 2.52 1.43 17.93
N SER A 81 2.62 0.11 17.87
CA SER A 81 3.26 -0.60 16.77
C SER A 81 2.29 -0.74 15.60
N VAL A 82 2.75 -0.40 14.40
CA VAL A 82 1.92 -0.37 13.18
C VAL A 82 2.43 -1.38 12.17
N ALA A 83 1.51 -2.17 11.61
CA ALA A 83 1.74 -2.95 10.40
C ALA A 83 1.11 -2.24 9.20
N LEU A 84 1.84 -2.13 8.10
CA LEU A 84 1.37 -1.62 6.82
C LEU A 84 1.35 -2.76 5.80
N GLU A 85 0.17 -3.15 5.34
CA GLU A 85 0.01 -4.27 4.42
C GLU A 85 0.01 -3.77 2.98
N THR A 86 1.07 -4.02 2.23
CA THR A 86 1.32 -3.41 0.92
C THR A 86 0.84 -4.25 -0.28
N THR A 87 0.25 -5.42 -0.05
CA THR A 87 -0.36 -6.23 -1.12
C THR A 87 -1.73 -5.68 -1.53
N THR A 88 -2.47 -5.13 -0.56
CA THR A 88 -3.84 -4.62 -0.77
C THR A 88 -3.93 -3.10 -0.86
N LEU A 89 -2.94 -2.39 -0.31
CA LEU A 89 -2.84 -0.94 -0.41
C LEU A 89 -2.30 -0.52 -1.78
N GLY A 90 -2.87 0.53 -2.35
CA GLY A 90 -2.33 1.20 -3.52
C GLY A 90 -1.11 2.07 -3.21
N PHE A 91 -0.44 2.54 -4.27
CA PHE A 91 0.77 3.35 -4.11
C PHE A 91 0.54 4.65 -3.33
N VAL A 92 -0.60 5.31 -3.57
CA VAL A 92 -0.94 6.59 -2.90
C VAL A 92 -1.14 6.39 -1.41
N GLU A 93 -1.88 5.35 -1.03
CA GLU A 93 -2.11 4.97 0.36
C GLU A 93 -0.80 4.68 1.08
N ILE A 94 0.07 3.86 0.47
CA ILE A 94 1.38 3.53 1.04
C ILE A 94 2.21 4.80 1.22
N PHE A 95 2.27 5.65 0.19
CA PHE A 95 3.08 6.87 0.22
C PHE A 95 2.62 7.83 1.31
N LEU A 96 1.31 8.13 1.37
CA LEU A 96 0.76 9.09 2.33
C LEU A 96 0.83 8.55 3.77
N CYS A 97 0.55 7.25 3.98
CA CYS A 97 0.70 6.64 5.29
C CYS A 97 2.17 6.63 5.76
N CYS A 98 3.11 6.23 4.90
CA CYS A 98 4.54 6.24 5.23
C CYS A 98 5.04 7.64 5.60
N ARG A 99 4.61 8.65 4.84
CA ARG A 99 4.94 10.04 5.10
C ARG A 99 4.42 10.47 6.47
N ALA A 100 3.12 10.29 6.72
CA ALA A 100 2.48 10.67 7.97
C ALA A 100 3.11 9.94 9.18
N LEU A 101 3.30 8.63 9.10
CA LEU A 101 3.95 7.84 10.16
C LEU A 101 5.37 8.33 10.45
N LYS A 102 6.13 8.72 9.41
CA LYS A 102 7.47 9.29 9.56
C LYS A 102 7.43 10.67 10.24
N GLU A 103 6.54 11.56 9.79
CA GLU A 103 6.38 12.91 10.34
C GLU A 103 5.92 12.86 11.81
N LEU A 104 5.07 11.90 12.17
CA LEU A 104 4.62 11.65 13.54
C LEU A 104 5.66 10.96 14.42
N GLY A 105 6.78 10.50 13.84
CA GLY A 105 7.89 9.90 14.59
C GLY A 105 7.66 8.46 15.04
N PHE A 106 6.84 7.70 14.31
CA PHE A 106 6.67 6.27 14.60
C PHE A 106 8.00 5.53 14.48
N SER A 107 8.35 4.75 15.49
CA SER A 107 9.63 4.04 15.59
C SER A 107 9.56 2.58 15.13
N GLN A 108 8.37 1.99 15.17
CA GLN A 108 8.13 0.59 14.79
C GLN A 108 7.05 0.51 13.72
N ILE A 109 7.47 0.28 12.49
CA ILE A 109 6.59 0.06 11.35
C ILE A 109 7.01 -1.26 10.71
N THR A 110 6.07 -2.18 10.57
CA THR A 110 6.28 -3.45 9.88
C THR A 110 5.55 -3.42 8.55
N PHE A 111 6.25 -3.74 7.46
CA PHE A 111 5.65 -3.85 6.13
C PHE A 111 5.41 -5.32 5.80
N PHE A 112 4.23 -5.61 5.26
CA PHE A 112 3.88 -6.92 4.72
C PHE A 112 3.67 -6.83 3.23
N TYR A 113 4.19 -7.82 2.51
CA TYR A 113 3.95 -8.01 1.10
C TYR A 113 3.85 -9.50 0.79
N VAL A 114 2.83 -9.90 0.05
CA VAL A 114 2.65 -11.29 -0.39
C VAL A 114 2.92 -11.38 -1.87
N GLU A 115 4.02 -12.03 -2.24
CA GLU A 115 4.39 -12.27 -3.61
C GLU A 115 3.49 -13.33 -4.25
N PRO A 116 3.00 -13.12 -5.49
CA PRO A 116 2.24 -14.14 -6.20
C PRO A 116 3.15 -15.28 -6.64
N GLN A 117 2.77 -16.52 -6.33
CA GLN A 117 3.51 -17.70 -6.83
C GLN A 117 3.47 -17.80 -8.36
N HIS A 118 2.36 -17.40 -8.98
CA HIS A 118 2.18 -17.40 -10.42
C HIS A 118 1.25 -16.27 -10.86
N TYR A 119 1.65 -15.54 -11.89
CA TYR A 119 0.78 -14.61 -12.58
C TYR A 119 -0.12 -15.38 -13.54
N ARG A 120 -1.43 -15.37 -13.31
CA ARG A 120 -2.41 -15.95 -14.22
C ARG A 120 -2.92 -14.86 -15.15
N SER A 121 -2.71 -15.04 -16.46
CA SER A 121 -3.43 -14.22 -17.44
C SER A 121 -4.92 -14.61 -17.44
N PRO A 122 -5.85 -13.67 -17.21
CA PRO A 122 -7.28 -13.96 -17.18
C PRO A 122 -7.85 -14.43 -18.53
N ASN A 123 -7.18 -14.15 -19.64
CA ASN A 123 -7.65 -14.48 -21.00
C ASN A 123 -6.64 -15.31 -21.77
N ARG A 124 -6.77 -16.63 -21.69
CA ARG A 124 -6.28 -17.52 -22.74
C ARG A 124 -7.28 -17.53 -23.90
N SER A 125 -7.33 -16.50 -24.71
CA SER A 125 -7.81 -16.69 -26.09
C SER A 125 -6.72 -17.43 -26.85
N LYS A 126 -7.01 -18.66 -27.28
CA LYS A 126 -6.07 -19.60 -27.92
C LYS A 126 -5.52 -19.13 -29.28
N LEU A 127 -5.77 -17.91 -29.72
CA LEU A 127 -5.53 -17.46 -31.10
C LEU A 127 -4.51 -16.30 -31.25
N LEU A 128 -4.04 -15.67 -30.20
CA LEU A 128 -3.06 -14.58 -30.33
C LEU A 128 -1.97 -14.69 -29.27
N HIS A 129 -0.72 -14.79 -29.73
CA HIS A 129 0.50 -14.94 -28.93
C HIS A 129 0.93 -13.67 -28.16
N LYS A 130 0.01 -12.84 -27.72
CA LYS A 130 0.33 -11.72 -26.81
C LYS A 130 -0.04 -12.10 -25.39
N ARG A 131 0.97 -12.19 -24.54
CA ARG A 131 0.81 -12.31 -23.09
C ARG A 131 0.52 -10.93 -22.53
N ASP A 132 -0.70 -10.47 -22.67
CA ASP A 132 -1.14 -9.26 -22.00
C ASP A 132 -1.46 -9.64 -20.54
N PHE A 133 -0.59 -9.22 -19.62
CA PHE A 133 -0.84 -9.30 -18.20
C PHE A 133 -1.42 -7.95 -17.76
N GLU A 134 -2.72 -7.90 -17.54
CA GLU A 134 -3.29 -6.79 -16.77
C GLU A 134 -3.02 -7.05 -15.29
N LEU A 135 -2.13 -6.27 -14.72
CA LEU A 135 -1.80 -6.29 -13.28
C LEU A 135 -2.74 -5.39 -12.47
N SER A 136 -3.51 -4.54 -13.13
CA SER A 136 -4.51 -3.68 -12.51
C SER A 136 -5.70 -3.47 -13.44
N ASP A 137 -6.91 -3.52 -12.90
CA ASP A 137 -8.15 -3.32 -13.67
C ASP A 137 -8.33 -1.87 -14.14
N LYS A 138 -7.63 -0.93 -13.55
CA LYS A 138 -7.70 0.50 -13.91
C LYS A 138 -6.37 1.18 -13.63
N PHE A 139 -5.75 1.67 -14.68
CA PHE A 139 -4.69 2.66 -14.55
C PHE A 139 -5.33 4.05 -14.74
N PRO A 140 -5.47 4.85 -13.68
CA PRO A 140 -6.15 6.14 -13.74
C PRO A 140 -5.36 7.20 -14.51
N GLY A 141 -4.22 6.84 -15.09
CA GLY A 141 -3.31 7.75 -15.74
C GLY A 141 -2.44 8.50 -14.74
N TYR A 142 -2.06 9.72 -15.10
CA TYR A 142 -1.29 10.58 -14.20
C TYR A 142 -2.22 11.20 -13.17
N CYS A 143 -1.97 10.97 -11.89
CA CYS A 143 -2.68 11.63 -10.80
C CYS A 143 -1.68 12.40 -9.92
N ALA A 144 -2.11 13.56 -9.44
CA ALA A 144 -1.35 14.28 -8.42
C ALA A 144 -1.52 13.56 -7.07
N ILE A 145 -0.41 13.36 -6.39
CA ILE A 145 -0.44 12.84 -5.02
C ILE A 145 -0.34 14.06 -4.09
N PRO A 146 -1.29 14.24 -3.16
CA PRO A 146 -1.20 15.30 -2.17
C PRO A 146 0.18 15.33 -1.51
N HIS A 147 0.72 16.52 -1.32
CA HIS A 147 2.05 16.75 -0.75
C HIS A 147 3.26 16.24 -1.56
N ALA A 148 3.05 15.55 -2.68
CA ALA A 148 4.14 15.13 -3.57
C ALA A 148 4.23 16.00 -4.84
N ALA A 149 3.19 16.77 -5.15
CA ALA A 149 3.19 17.69 -6.27
C ALA A 149 3.79 19.04 -5.85
N TYR A 150 4.92 19.39 -6.44
CA TYR A 150 5.55 20.69 -6.26
C TYR A 150 5.48 21.48 -7.55
N MET A 151 5.33 22.81 -7.44
CA MET A 151 5.53 23.67 -8.60
C MET A 151 6.99 23.58 -9.05
N LEU A 152 7.19 23.31 -10.33
CA LEU A 152 8.52 23.34 -10.95
C LEU A 152 9.13 24.73 -10.75
N ASN A 153 10.29 24.78 -10.12
CA ASN A 153 11.02 26.01 -9.90
C ASN A 153 12.39 25.88 -10.56
N ASP A 154 12.68 26.73 -11.54
CA ASP A 154 13.92 26.73 -12.32
C ASP A 154 15.21 26.97 -11.47
N ARG A 155 15.03 27.34 -10.20
CA ARG A 155 16.14 27.56 -9.28
C ARG A 155 16.72 26.28 -8.67
N TYR A 156 16.06 25.13 -8.83
CA TYR A 156 16.49 23.88 -8.25
C TYR A 156 16.85 22.87 -9.31
N GLN A 157 17.96 22.16 -9.10
CA GLN A 157 18.30 21.01 -9.90
C GLN A 157 17.26 19.91 -9.64
N GLN A 158 16.66 19.43 -10.71
CA GLN A 158 15.62 18.39 -10.64
C GLN A 158 16.19 17.07 -11.13
N SER A 159 15.83 15.99 -10.45
CA SER A 159 16.12 14.63 -10.88
C SER A 159 14.79 13.89 -11.03
N VAL A 160 14.62 13.23 -12.15
CA VAL A 160 13.41 12.43 -12.43
C VAL A 160 13.80 10.96 -12.35
N VAL A 161 13.12 10.21 -11.51
CA VAL A 161 13.26 8.76 -11.38
C VAL A 161 12.02 8.10 -11.97
N PHE A 162 12.24 7.29 -13.00
CA PHE A 162 11.16 6.51 -13.60
C PHE A 162 11.17 5.10 -13.03
N PHE A 163 10.02 4.68 -12.49
CA PHE A 163 9.76 3.28 -12.16
C PHE A 163 9.01 2.67 -13.34
N LEU A 164 9.71 1.86 -14.12
CA LEU A 164 9.08 1.16 -15.23
C LEU A 164 8.42 -0.08 -14.68
N GLY A 165 7.09 -0.09 -14.71
CA GLY A 165 6.29 -1.28 -14.42
C GLY A 165 6.27 -2.25 -15.60
N TYR A 166 5.56 -3.36 -15.44
CA TYR A 166 5.48 -4.44 -16.42
C TYR A 166 4.48 -4.17 -17.58
N GLU A 167 3.91 -2.99 -17.68
CA GLU A 167 2.99 -2.64 -18.76
C GLU A 167 3.79 -2.23 -20.01
N GLU A 168 3.97 -3.18 -20.94
CA GLU A 168 4.28 -2.87 -22.33
C GLU A 168 3.01 -2.30 -23.00
N ARG A 169 3.04 -1.04 -23.38
CA ARG A 169 2.05 -0.44 -24.28
C ARG A 169 2.48 -0.59 -25.73
#